data_16af2e4f88a1173016e2333e4cfa9da3
#
_entry.id   16af2e4f88a1173016e2333e4cfa9da3
#
_cell.length_a   1.000
_cell.length_b   1.000
_cell.length_c   1.000
_cell.angle_alpha   90.00
_cell.angle_beta   90.00
_cell.angle_gamma   90.00
#
_symmetry.space_group_name_H-M   'P 1'
#
loop_
_entity.id
_entity.type
_entity.pdbx_description
1 polymer ?
#
loop_
_entity_poly.entity_id
_entity_poly.type
_entity_poly.pdbx_seq_one_letter_code
_entity_poly.pdbx_strand_id
1 'polypeptide(L)'
;MTMNESSVSRRTFVKGSLAGLALAGAAGSTALYGCAPKDEKGAASEGAGASTDQISWSQCNVNCGGNCVFQWHSQDGKIVYMESDNTGDVDLQARACLRGRSMRRWINSPDRLTKPMKRVGKRGEGKFEEISWDEAIDTIASELKRVIDTYGNEAIYVNYATGMYSTTGKQPGLRLLGLLGGYINQAYDYSTHMLQVALPFMYGSKCSPYDNVHASSFSEAERASDLVVMFGNSPAETRMGGANAVWDFAKVRESVTGRGGKIVNIDYRMNESCSGHPDEWLPIRPGTDAALASAIAHEWIANDQVDKGFLDEYCVGYDEDTMPESAKGQN
;
A
#
# COMPACT_ATOMS: atom_id res chain seq x y z
N MET A 1 34.33 -10.70 37.50
CA MET A 1 33.59 -11.74 36.76
C MET A 1 33.80 -11.47 35.27
N THR A 2 34.74 -12.15 34.67
CA THR A 2 35.18 -11.96 33.28
C THR A 2 34.18 -12.66 32.36
N MET A 3 33.47 -11.90 31.53
CA MET A 3 32.61 -12.43 30.48
C MET A 3 33.48 -12.97 29.36
N ASN A 4 33.27 -14.22 29.04
CA ASN A 4 33.95 -14.98 28.00
C ASN A 4 33.40 -14.55 26.62
N GLU A 5 34.20 -13.90 25.81
CA GLU A 5 33.86 -13.51 24.45
C GLU A 5 33.88 -14.75 23.54
N SER A 6 32.71 -15.38 23.37
CA SER A 6 32.51 -16.35 22.30
C SER A 6 32.18 -15.59 21.01
N SER A 7 33.17 -15.37 20.17
CA SER A 7 33.00 -14.78 18.84
C SER A 7 32.23 -15.76 17.94
N VAL A 8 30.97 -15.51 17.72
CA VAL A 8 30.16 -16.23 16.71
C VAL A 8 30.62 -15.76 15.33
N SER A 9 31.12 -16.66 14.50
CA SER A 9 31.58 -16.31 13.17
C SER A 9 30.43 -15.81 12.29
N ARG A 10 30.69 -14.81 11.43
CA ARG A 10 29.72 -14.20 10.54
C ARG A 10 28.93 -15.22 9.68
N ARG A 11 29.58 -16.30 9.25
CA ARG A 11 28.95 -17.44 8.55
C ARG A 11 27.96 -18.20 9.41
N THR A 12 28.23 -18.35 10.68
CA THR A 12 27.36 -19.06 11.63
C THR A 12 26.09 -18.26 11.93
N PHE A 13 26.21 -16.93 12.00
CA PHE A 13 25.07 -16.03 12.21
C PHE A 13 24.09 -16.06 11.02
N VAL A 14 24.59 -15.92 9.79
CA VAL A 14 23.75 -15.94 8.57
C VAL A 14 23.14 -17.32 8.34
N LYS A 15 23.90 -18.40 8.53
CA LYS A 15 23.37 -19.78 8.41
C LYS A 15 22.37 -20.13 9.52
N GLY A 16 22.58 -19.65 10.73
CA GLY A 16 21.64 -19.82 11.83
C GLY A 16 20.31 -19.09 11.62
N SER A 17 20.35 -17.89 11.05
CA SER A 17 19.14 -17.11 10.75
C SER A 17 18.34 -17.73 9.60
N LEU A 18 19.00 -18.27 8.59
CA LEU A 18 18.34 -18.97 7.47
C LEU A 18 17.77 -20.33 7.90
N ALA A 19 18.46 -21.08 8.78
CA ALA A 19 17.95 -22.34 9.33
C ALA A 19 16.78 -22.12 10.30
N GLY A 20 16.78 -21.04 11.08
CA GLY A 20 15.67 -20.66 11.95
C GLY A 20 14.40 -20.29 11.19
N LEU A 21 14.53 -19.60 10.04
CA LEU A 21 13.42 -19.28 9.15
C LEU A 21 12.84 -20.51 8.43
N ALA A 22 13.70 -21.46 8.06
CA ALA A 22 13.27 -22.73 7.44
C ALA A 22 12.55 -23.65 8.45
N LEU A 23 13.00 -23.69 9.70
CA LEU A 23 12.34 -24.47 10.77
C LEU A 23 11.02 -23.87 11.23
N ALA A 24 10.90 -22.53 11.28
CA ALA A 24 9.65 -21.86 11.60
C ALA A 24 8.60 -22.02 10.47
N GLY A 25 9.03 -22.06 9.21
CA GLY A 25 8.17 -22.35 8.06
C GLY A 25 7.65 -23.80 8.04
N ALA A 26 8.47 -24.76 8.42
CA ALA A 26 8.10 -26.19 8.43
C ALA A 26 7.17 -26.57 9.61
N ALA A 27 7.28 -25.89 10.76
CA ALA A 27 6.42 -26.16 11.91
C ALA A 27 5.03 -25.50 11.80
N GLY A 28 4.88 -24.42 11.02
CA GLY A 28 3.61 -23.72 10.79
C GLY A 28 2.68 -24.40 9.78
N SER A 29 3.22 -25.23 8.88
CA SER A 29 2.43 -25.84 7.80
C SER A 29 1.72 -27.16 8.19
N THR A 30 2.01 -27.76 9.33
CA THR A 30 1.38 -29.01 9.77
C THR A 30 0.12 -28.85 10.62
N ALA A 31 -0.25 -27.63 11.03
CA ALA A 31 -1.40 -27.39 11.91
C ALA A 31 -2.71 -26.97 11.23
N LEU A 32 -2.75 -26.86 9.88
CA LEU A 32 -3.95 -26.41 9.13
C LEU A 32 -4.55 -27.46 8.17
N TYR A 33 -4.16 -28.72 8.25
CA TYR A 33 -4.81 -29.80 7.50
C TYR A 33 -5.77 -30.60 8.39
N GLY A 34 -6.93 -30.06 8.64
CA GLY A 34 -8.05 -30.76 9.22
C GLY A 34 -9.34 -30.46 8.49
N CYS A 35 -9.95 -31.51 7.91
CA CYS A 35 -11.26 -31.58 7.27
C CYS A 35 -11.30 -31.29 5.77
N ALA A 36 -10.95 -32.31 4.96
CA ALA A 36 -11.53 -32.50 3.65
C ALA A 36 -12.49 -33.70 3.68
N PRO A 37 -13.67 -33.64 3.08
CA PRO A 37 -14.56 -34.81 2.93
C PRO A 37 -13.94 -35.83 1.97
N LYS A 38 -14.06 -37.12 2.33
CA LYS A 38 -13.79 -38.22 1.41
C LYS A 38 -14.98 -38.38 0.50
N ASP A 39 -14.75 -38.35 -0.81
CA ASP A 39 -15.66 -39.00 -1.76
C ASP A 39 -14.95 -39.49 -3.02
N GLU A 40 -15.14 -40.73 -3.21
CA GLU A 40 -15.37 -41.59 -4.36
C GLU A 40 -14.40 -41.68 -5.55
N LYS A 41 -14.02 -42.94 -5.75
CA LYS A 41 -13.21 -43.50 -6.81
C LYS A 41 -13.86 -43.30 -8.20
N GLY A 42 -13.18 -42.55 -9.06
CA GLY A 42 -13.38 -42.58 -10.53
C GLY A 42 -12.15 -43.15 -11.22
N ALA A 43 -12.35 -44.08 -12.12
CA ALA A 43 -11.37 -44.90 -12.79
C ALA A 43 -10.27 -44.10 -13.51
N ALA A 44 -9.04 -44.56 -13.36
CA ALA A 44 -7.85 -44.06 -14.04
C ALA A 44 -7.91 -44.37 -15.55
N SER A 45 -7.73 -43.33 -16.38
CA SER A 45 -7.26 -43.47 -17.77
C SER A 45 -5.76 -43.19 -17.79
N GLU A 46 -4.98 -44.22 -18.05
CA GLU A 46 -3.53 -44.08 -18.31
C GLU A 46 -3.33 -43.36 -19.66
N GLY A 47 -2.54 -42.28 -19.69
CA GLY A 47 -2.04 -41.73 -20.94
C GLY A 47 -1.79 -40.21 -20.89
N ALA A 48 -0.53 -39.85 -20.80
CA ALA A 48 0.14 -38.57 -20.92
C ALA A 48 0.62 -38.02 -19.56
N GLY A 49 1.92 -37.76 -19.48
CA GLY A 49 2.59 -37.30 -18.28
C GLY A 49 1.82 -36.16 -17.60
N ALA A 50 1.34 -36.43 -16.40
CA ALA A 50 0.57 -35.47 -15.63
C ALA A 50 1.46 -34.28 -15.28
N SER A 51 1.24 -33.16 -15.96
CA SER A 51 1.70 -31.87 -15.49
C SER A 51 1.07 -31.68 -14.11
N THR A 52 1.88 -31.69 -13.05
CA THR A 52 1.39 -31.45 -11.70
C THR A 52 1.09 -29.95 -11.58
N ASP A 53 -0.16 -29.58 -11.84
CA ASP A 53 -0.63 -28.25 -11.55
C ASP A 53 -0.60 -28.07 -10.02
N GLN A 54 0.28 -27.19 -9.56
CA GLN A 54 0.39 -26.85 -8.15
C GLN A 54 -0.33 -25.54 -7.91
N ILE A 55 -1.33 -25.57 -7.05
CA ILE A 55 -2.05 -24.38 -6.62
C ILE A 55 -1.43 -23.88 -5.31
N SER A 56 -1.06 -22.61 -5.28
CA SER A 56 -0.56 -21.93 -4.08
C SER A 56 -1.27 -20.59 -3.89
N TRP A 57 -1.43 -20.22 -2.63
CA TRP A 57 -1.99 -18.92 -2.28
C TRP A 57 -0.89 -17.92 -1.96
N SER A 58 -1.04 -16.72 -2.48
CA SER A 58 -0.17 -15.59 -2.14
C SER A 58 -0.92 -14.28 -2.37
N GLN A 59 -0.26 -13.18 -2.12
CA GLN A 59 -0.86 -11.87 -2.33
C GLN A 59 -0.10 -11.06 -3.38
N CYS A 60 -0.79 -10.06 -3.92
CA CYS A 60 -0.21 -9.09 -4.84
C CYS A 60 0.87 -8.28 -4.12
N ASN A 61 2.05 -8.17 -4.72
CA ASN A 61 3.13 -7.33 -4.23
C ASN A 61 3.31 -6.04 -5.06
N VAL A 62 2.34 -5.69 -5.88
CA VAL A 62 2.30 -4.37 -6.52
C VAL A 62 2.16 -3.30 -5.44
N ASN A 63 2.91 -2.23 -5.57
CA ASN A 63 3.01 -1.16 -4.58
C ASN A 63 1.78 -0.25 -4.53
N CYS A 64 0.59 -0.79 -4.30
CA CYS A 64 -0.65 -0.03 -4.18
C CYS A 64 -1.40 -0.24 -2.86
N GLY A 65 -0.90 -1.13 -1.97
CA GLY A 65 -1.55 -1.40 -0.68
C GLY A 65 -2.87 -2.17 -0.75
N GLY A 66 -3.31 -2.59 -1.95
CA GLY A 66 -4.60 -3.30 -2.13
C GLY A 66 -4.63 -4.71 -1.56
N ASN A 67 -3.47 -5.31 -1.30
CA ASN A 67 -3.31 -6.64 -0.67
C ASN A 67 -4.15 -7.76 -1.29
N CYS A 68 -4.41 -7.69 -2.61
CA CYS A 68 -5.23 -8.68 -3.29
C CYS A 68 -4.64 -10.07 -3.15
N VAL A 69 -5.44 -11.03 -2.72
CA VAL A 69 -5.06 -12.43 -2.58
C VAL A 69 -5.28 -13.15 -3.91
N PHE A 70 -4.33 -14.01 -4.27
CA PHE A 70 -4.34 -14.78 -5.51
C PHE A 70 -4.19 -16.26 -5.28
N GLN A 71 -4.86 -17.05 -6.09
CA GLN A 71 -4.51 -18.42 -6.40
C GLN A 71 -3.56 -18.47 -7.59
N TRP A 72 -2.38 -19.02 -7.36
CA TRP A 72 -1.37 -19.19 -8.40
C TRP A 72 -1.34 -20.64 -8.85
N HIS A 73 -1.49 -20.83 -10.16
CA HIS A 73 -1.34 -22.12 -10.82
C HIS A 73 0.06 -22.20 -11.43
N SER A 74 0.84 -23.16 -10.99
CA SER A 74 2.21 -23.35 -11.49
C SER A 74 2.38 -24.73 -12.09
N GLN A 75 3.06 -24.77 -13.24
CA GLN A 75 3.44 -25.98 -13.96
C GLN A 75 4.94 -25.89 -14.25
N ASP A 76 5.67 -26.96 -13.98
CA ASP A 76 7.12 -27.04 -14.18
C ASP A 76 7.90 -25.85 -13.59
N GLY A 77 7.49 -25.40 -12.40
CA GLY A 77 8.10 -24.28 -11.67
C GLY A 77 7.78 -22.89 -12.23
N LYS A 78 6.86 -22.76 -13.19
CA LYS A 78 6.43 -21.49 -13.77
C LYS A 78 4.96 -21.21 -13.44
N ILE A 79 4.66 -19.98 -13.12
CA ILE A 79 3.28 -19.52 -12.94
C ILE A 79 2.63 -19.38 -14.32
N VAL A 80 1.65 -20.23 -14.62
CA VAL A 80 0.95 -20.27 -15.90
C VAL A 80 -0.39 -19.55 -15.87
N TYR A 81 -1.05 -19.56 -14.72
CA TYR A 81 -2.34 -18.94 -14.53
C TYR A 81 -2.50 -18.33 -13.13
N MET A 82 -3.42 -17.42 -12.97
CA MET A 82 -3.68 -16.73 -11.72
C MET A 82 -5.15 -16.34 -11.62
N GLU A 83 -5.75 -16.67 -10.50
CA GLU A 83 -7.11 -16.27 -10.15
C GLU A 83 -7.11 -15.29 -8.97
N SER A 84 -8.11 -14.41 -8.94
CA SER A 84 -8.42 -13.67 -7.73
C SER A 84 -9.05 -14.61 -6.71
N ASP A 85 -8.99 -14.24 -5.43
CA ASP A 85 -9.76 -14.95 -4.42
C ASP A 85 -11.24 -14.92 -4.78
N ASN A 86 -11.81 -16.08 -4.96
CA ASN A 86 -13.23 -16.31 -5.26
C ASN A 86 -13.91 -17.19 -4.21
N THR A 87 -13.25 -17.37 -3.07
CA THR A 87 -13.79 -18.08 -1.91
C THR A 87 -14.48 -17.09 -0.97
N GLY A 88 -15.60 -17.49 -0.39
CA GLY A 88 -16.32 -16.66 0.57
C GLY A 88 -17.35 -15.71 -0.05
N ASP A 89 -17.78 -14.76 0.76
CA ASP A 89 -18.81 -13.79 0.42
C ASP A 89 -18.37 -12.85 -0.71
N VAL A 90 -19.27 -12.61 -1.68
CA VAL A 90 -19.01 -11.75 -2.83
C VAL A 90 -18.59 -10.34 -2.46
N ASP A 91 -19.08 -9.81 -1.34
CA ASP A 91 -18.74 -8.47 -0.84
C ASP A 91 -17.34 -8.39 -0.20
N LEU A 92 -16.80 -9.53 0.23
CA LEU A 92 -15.49 -9.61 0.88
C LEU A 92 -14.37 -10.09 -0.06
N GLN A 93 -14.69 -10.42 -1.29
CA GLN A 93 -13.69 -10.91 -2.25
C GLN A 93 -12.76 -9.81 -2.73
N ALA A 94 -11.46 -10.07 -2.67
CA ALA A 94 -10.43 -9.20 -3.22
C ALA A 94 -10.37 -9.32 -4.75
N ARG A 95 -10.82 -8.28 -5.47
CA ARG A 95 -10.87 -8.26 -6.94
C ARG A 95 -9.60 -7.64 -7.51
N ALA A 96 -8.73 -8.49 -8.06
CA ALA A 96 -7.48 -8.05 -8.64
C ALA A 96 -7.68 -7.18 -9.90
N CYS A 97 -6.95 -6.08 -9.95
CA CYS A 97 -6.85 -5.25 -11.14
C CYS A 97 -5.91 -5.86 -12.20
N LEU A 98 -5.84 -5.22 -13.37
CA LEU A 98 -4.97 -5.67 -14.46
C LEU A 98 -3.48 -5.67 -14.06
N ARG A 99 -3.02 -4.72 -13.24
CA ARG A 99 -1.64 -4.67 -12.72
C ARG A 99 -1.29 -5.93 -11.92
N GLY A 100 -2.18 -6.31 -10.98
CA GLY A 100 -2.00 -7.55 -10.22
C GLY A 100 -2.02 -8.78 -11.12
N ARG A 101 -2.97 -8.86 -12.04
CA ARG A 101 -3.09 -9.98 -13.00
C ARG A 101 -1.89 -10.10 -13.94
N SER A 102 -1.18 -9.02 -14.24
CA SER A 102 0.02 -9.03 -15.08
C SER A 102 1.28 -9.53 -14.37
N MET A 103 1.24 -9.71 -13.04
CA MET A 103 2.42 -10.13 -12.25
C MET A 103 3.03 -11.45 -12.75
N ARG A 104 2.23 -12.38 -13.24
CA ARG A 104 2.76 -13.64 -13.79
C ARG A 104 3.76 -13.43 -14.93
N ARG A 105 3.54 -12.40 -15.78
CA ARG A 105 4.46 -12.03 -16.86
C ARG A 105 5.69 -11.33 -16.30
N TRP A 106 5.48 -10.46 -15.35
CA TRP A 106 6.56 -9.73 -14.70
C TRP A 106 7.52 -10.63 -13.91
N ILE A 107 6.99 -11.60 -13.17
CA ILE A 107 7.81 -12.59 -12.43
C ILE A 107 8.65 -13.43 -13.38
N ASN A 108 8.12 -13.81 -14.54
CA ASN A 108 8.79 -14.62 -15.54
C ASN A 108 9.46 -13.77 -16.64
N SER A 109 9.66 -12.47 -16.44
CA SER A 109 10.32 -11.62 -17.43
C SER A 109 11.77 -12.07 -17.67
N PRO A 110 12.22 -12.14 -18.93
CA PRO A 110 13.62 -12.45 -19.23
C PRO A 110 14.60 -11.38 -18.71
N ASP A 111 14.11 -10.15 -18.49
CA ASP A 111 14.92 -9.05 -17.95
C ASP A 111 14.99 -9.05 -16.41
N ARG A 112 14.38 -10.05 -15.77
CA ARG A 112 14.39 -10.14 -14.32
C ARG A 112 15.78 -10.47 -13.80
N LEU A 113 16.25 -9.70 -12.83
CA LEU A 113 17.49 -10.00 -12.12
C LEU A 113 17.31 -11.28 -11.30
N THR A 114 18.17 -12.28 -11.58
CA THR A 114 18.18 -13.57 -10.88
C THR A 114 19.43 -13.77 -10.02
N LYS A 115 20.40 -12.88 -10.17
CA LYS A 115 21.66 -12.88 -9.42
C LYS A 115 22.01 -11.46 -8.98
N PRO A 116 22.87 -11.30 -7.98
CA PRO A 116 23.41 -10.01 -7.62
C PRO A 116 24.23 -9.42 -8.78
N MET A 117 24.12 -8.10 -8.95
CA MET A 117 24.83 -7.37 -9.99
C MET A 117 25.71 -6.29 -9.38
N LYS A 118 26.96 -6.21 -9.80
CA LYS A 118 27.92 -5.19 -9.40
C LYS A 118 28.17 -4.21 -10.52
N ARG A 119 28.10 -2.93 -10.23
CA ARG A 119 28.43 -1.89 -11.22
C ARG A 119 29.93 -1.86 -11.49
N VAL A 120 30.30 -1.98 -12.77
CA VAL A 120 31.70 -1.96 -13.23
C VAL A 120 32.06 -0.72 -14.05
N GLY A 121 31.05 0.07 -14.41
CA GLY A 121 31.23 1.36 -15.12
C GLY A 121 31.04 2.57 -14.20
N LYS A 122 31.21 3.77 -14.76
CA LYS A 122 30.86 5.02 -14.08
C LYS A 122 29.37 5.07 -13.79
N ARG A 123 28.98 5.86 -12.78
CA ARG A 123 27.56 6.08 -12.48
C ARG A 123 26.86 6.70 -13.70
N GLY A 124 25.74 6.09 -14.12
CA GLY A 124 24.99 6.47 -15.31
C GLY A 124 25.33 5.69 -16.60
N GLU A 125 26.44 4.94 -16.65
CA GLU A 125 26.80 4.12 -17.83
C GLU A 125 25.97 2.84 -17.98
N GLY A 126 25.28 2.40 -16.93
CA GLY A 126 24.46 1.17 -16.97
C GLY A 126 25.25 -0.12 -17.14
N LYS A 127 26.54 -0.12 -16.82
CA LYS A 127 27.40 -1.31 -16.96
C LYS A 127 27.47 -2.09 -15.66
N PHE A 128 27.02 -3.33 -15.69
CA PHE A 128 26.97 -4.25 -14.56
C PHE A 128 27.51 -5.62 -14.95
N GLU A 129 28.04 -6.36 -13.98
CA GLU A 129 28.43 -7.76 -14.10
C GLU A 129 27.78 -8.61 -13.00
N GLU A 130 27.53 -9.87 -13.28
CA GLU A 130 27.02 -10.82 -12.28
C GLU A 130 28.12 -11.17 -11.29
N ILE A 131 27.76 -11.19 -10.00
CA ILE A 131 28.64 -11.62 -8.92
C ILE A 131 27.97 -12.70 -8.07
N SER A 132 28.75 -13.41 -7.27
CA SER A 132 28.19 -14.37 -6.34
C SER A 132 27.46 -13.69 -5.16
N TRP A 133 26.56 -14.42 -4.51
CA TRP A 133 25.93 -13.94 -3.28
C TRP A 133 26.95 -13.71 -2.15
N ASP A 134 27.99 -14.56 -2.06
CA ASP A 134 29.04 -14.39 -1.06
C ASP A 134 29.80 -13.07 -1.30
N GLU A 135 30.17 -12.76 -2.54
CA GLU A 135 30.83 -11.49 -2.89
C GLU A 135 29.92 -10.29 -2.59
N ALA A 136 28.63 -10.38 -2.94
CA ALA A 136 27.69 -9.29 -2.68
C ALA A 136 27.54 -9.01 -1.19
N ILE A 137 27.38 -10.06 -0.38
CA ILE A 137 27.22 -9.94 1.08
C ILE A 137 28.48 -9.41 1.73
N ASP A 138 29.64 -9.91 1.36
CA ASP A 138 30.93 -9.46 1.90
C ASP A 138 31.21 -8.00 1.55
N THR A 139 30.90 -7.59 0.32
CA THR A 139 31.02 -6.20 -0.13
C THR A 139 30.10 -5.28 0.67
N ILE A 140 28.82 -5.63 0.81
CA ILE A 140 27.84 -4.81 1.57
C ILE A 140 28.25 -4.73 3.05
N ALA A 141 28.65 -5.87 3.66
CA ALA A 141 29.02 -5.90 5.07
C ALA A 141 30.27 -5.08 5.37
N SER A 142 31.28 -5.18 4.50
CA SER A 142 32.53 -4.40 4.66
C SER A 142 32.29 -2.90 4.46
N GLU A 143 31.46 -2.49 3.49
CA GLU A 143 31.16 -1.09 3.25
C GLU A 143 30.29 -0.50 4.37
N LEU A 144 29.28 -1.22 4.86
CA LEU A 144 28.49 -0.78 6.01
C LEU A 144 29.39 -0.57 7.24
N LYS A 145 30.28 -1.55 7.51
CA LYS A 145 31.23 -1.43 8.60
C LYS A 145 32.16 -0.23 8.42
N ARG A 146 32.70 -0.03 7.23
CA ARG A 146 33.57 1.12 6.91
C ARG A 146 32.85 2.44 7.15
N VAL A 147 31.61 2.57 6.70
CA VAL A 147 30.81 3.80 6.89
C VAL A 147 30.58 4.05 8.39
N ILE A 148 30.15 3.03 9.13
CA ILE A 148 29.87 3.15 10.57
C ILE A 148 31.16 3.51 11.35
N ASP A 149 32.26 2.82 11.08
CA ASP A 149 33.54 3.04 11.76
C ASP A 149 34.13 4.43 11.44
N THR A 150 33.85 4.99 10.25
CA THR A 150 34.45 6.26 9.81
C THR A 150 33.58 7.47 10.12
N TYR A 151 32.27 7.34 9.97
CA TYR A 151 31.33 8.48 9.97
C TYR A 151 30.18 8.34 10.98
N GLY A 152 30.05 7.18 11.66
CA GLY A 152 28.91 6.89 12.53
C GLY A 152 27.66 6.41 11.79
N ASN A 153 26.67 5.99 12.57
CA ASN A 153 25.40 5.47 12.05
C ASN A 153 24.54 6.55 11.39
N GLU A 154 24.73 7.81 11.77
CA GLU A 154 24.06 8.97 11.18
C GLU A 154 24.44 9.22 9.72
N ALA A 155 25.50 8.58 9.21
CA ALA A 155 25.85 8.60 7.80
C ALA A 155 25.01 7.60 6.95
N ILE A 156 24.21 6.76 7.60
CA ILE A 156 23.32 5.80 6.91
C ILE A 156 21.92 6.39 6.85
N TYR A 157 21.47 6.72 5.65
CA TYR A 157 20.11 7.17 5.38
C TYR A 157 19.29 6.10 4.72
N VAL A 158 18.08 5.85 5.22
CA VAL A 158 17.13 4.91 4.64
C VAL A 158 16.00 5.65 3.95
N ASN A 159 15.92 5.44 2.66
CA ASN A 159 14.91 6.06 1.81
C ASN A 159 13.50 5.48 2.06
N TYR A 160 12.51 6.25 1.67
CA TYR A 160 11.10 5.90 1.72
C TYR A 160 10.77 4.66 0.86
N ALA A 161 9.89 3.83 1.39
CA ALA A 161 9.25 2.74 0.66
C ALA A 161 7.82 2.55 1.18
N THR A 162 6.89 2.17 0.32
CA THR A 162 5.46 2.10 0.59
C THR A 162 4.83 0.81 0.07
N GLY A 163 3.56 0.56 0.42
CA GLY A 163 2.79 -0.61 0.02
C GLY A 163 3.41 -1.91 0.53
N MET A 164 3.22 -2.99 -0.19
CA MET A 164 3.79 -4.30 0.16
C MET A 164 5.31 -4.29 0.25
N TYR A 165 5.96 -3.42 -0.52
CA TYR A 165 7.41 -3.30 -0.49
C TYR A 165 7.92 -2.78 0.86
N SER A 166 7.15 -1.96 1.56
CA SER A 166 7.53 -1.46 2.88
C SER A 166 7.56 -2.58 3.94
N THR A 167 6.71 -3.58 3.82
CA THR A 167 6.59 -4.67 4.79
C THR A 167 7.54 -5.82 4.52
N THR A 168 7.66 -6.25 3.27
CA THR A 168 8.44 -7.44 2.89
C THR A 168 9.85 -7.13 2.44
N GLY A 169 10.07 -5.99 1.78
CA GLY A 169 11.37 -5.60 1.23
C GLY A 169 12.20 -4.73 2.18
N LYS A 170 11.60 -3.69 2.75
CA LYS A 170 12.30 -2.70 3.58
C LYS A 170 12.56 -3.18 5.01
N GLN A 171 11.58 -3.81 5.64
CA GLN A 171 11.65 -4.14 7.08
C GLN A 171 12.84 -5.03 7.48
N PRO A 172 13.24 -6.07 6.71
CA PRO A 172 14.44 -6.84 7.05
C PRO A 172 15.71 -5.98 7.07
N GLY A 173 15.82 -5.03 6.11
CA GLY A 173 16.94 -4.08 6.06
C GLY A 173 16.95 -3.13 7.24
N LEU A 174 15.80 -2.58 7.63
CA LEU A 174 15.67 -1.71 8.79
C LEU A 174 16.04 -2.43 10.08
N ARG A 175 15.62 -3.69 10.23
CA ARG A 175 15.99 -4.53 11.38
C ARG A 175 17.51 -4.75 11.45
N LEU A 176 18.15 -5.04 10.32
CA LEU A 176 19.59 -5.19 10.25
C LEU A 176 20.29 -3.90 10.71
N LEU A 177 19.90 -2.75 10.14
CA LEU A 177 20.52 -1.47 10.47
C LEU A 177 20.26 -1.06 11.94
N GLY A 178 19.09 -1.36 12.48
CA GLY A 178 18.78 -1.17 13.89
C GLY A 178 19.70 -1.99 14.80
N LEU A 179 20.01 -3.24 14.44
CA LEU A 179 20.95 -4.10 15.17
C LEU A 179 22.41 -3.63 15.05
N LEU A 180 22.74 -2.86 14.01
CA LEU A 180 24.06 -2.27 13.81
C LEU A 180 24.23 -0.90 14.49
N GLY A 181 23.27 -0.43 15.25
CA GLY A 181 23.35 0.82 16.01
C GLY A 181 22.44 1.94 15.51
N GLY A 182 21.67 1.72 14.45
CA GLY A 182 20.69 2.66 13.95
C GLY A 182 21.01 3.26 12.58
N TYR A 183 20.18 4.20 12.17
CA TYR A 183 20.22 4.87 10.87
C TYR A 183 19.35 6.12 10.92
N ILE A 184 19.53 7.03 9.95
CA ILE A 184 18.61 8.14 9.73
C ILE A 184 17.46 7.66 8.83
N ASN A 185 16.25 7.79 9.31
CA ASN A 185 15.05 7.50 8.53
C ASN A 185 14.52 8.77 7.88
N GLN A 186 13.85 8.61 6.74
CA GLN A 186 13.10 9.70 6.12
C GLN A 186 11.95 10.14 7.04
N ALA A 187 11.86 11.41 7.32
CA ALA A 187 10.72 12.01 7.98
C ALA A 187 9.58 12.17 6.96
N TYR A 188 8.42 11.60 7.28
CA TYR A 188 7.22 11.63 6.44
C TYR A 188 7.40 10.96 5.07
N ASP A 189 6.42 11.09 4.21
CA ASP A 189 6.43 10.56 2.86
C ASP A 189 5.94 11.60 1.84
N TYR A 190 6.20 11.39 0.56
CA TYR A 190 5.76 12.31 -0.50
C TYR A 190 4.29 12.11 -0.89
N SER A 191 3.66 11.00 -0.48
CA SER A 191 2.27 10.68 -0.84
C SER A 191 1.27 11.37 0.08
N THR A 192 1.53 11.36 1.39
CA THR A 192 0.58 11.78 2.43
C THR A 192 1.14 12.87 3.34
N HIS A 193 2.36 13.34 3.12
CA HIS A 193 3.01 14.36 3.95
C HIS A 193 2.14 15.61 4.12
N MET A 194 1.54 16.10 3.05
CA MET A 194 0.66 17.29 3.09
C MET A 194 -0.49 17.10 4.06
N LEU A 195 -1.14 15.93 4.03
CA LEU A 195 -2.19 15.57 4.98
C LEU A 195 -1.66 15.48 6.41
N GLN A 196 -0.52 14.82 6.63
CA GLN A 196 0.09 14.65 7.95
C GLN A 196 0.52 15.98 8.58
N VAL A 197 0.83 16.98 7.77
CA VAL A 197 1.16 18.35 8.24
C VAL A 197 -0.08 19.19 8.46
N ALA A 198 -1.05 19.16 7.54
CA ALA A 198 -2.21 20.05 7.56
C ALA A 198 -3.31 19.59 8.55
N LEU A 199 -3.62 18.30 8.58
CA LEU A 199 -4.75 17.79 9.37
C LEU A 199 -4.63 18.03 10.89
N PRO A 200 -3.44 18.01 11.52
CA PRO A 200 -3.34 18.37 12.95
C PRO A 200 -3.83 19.80 13.27
N PHE A 201 -3.67 20.72 12.34
CA PHE A 201 -4.17 22.09 12.49
C PHE A 201 -5.68 22.18 12.30
N MET A 202 -6.27 21.27 11.53
CA MET A 202 -7.71 21.24 11.26
C MET A 202 -8.49 20.45 12.32
N TYR A 203 -7.95 19.34 12.80
CA TYR A 203 -8.65 18.40 13.67
C TYR A 203 -8.00 18.23 15.04
N GLY A 204 -6.93 18.96 15.34
CA GLY A 204 -6.22 18.90 16.63
C GLY A 204 -5.44 17.61 16.88
N SER A 205 -5.42 16.68 15.95
CA SER A 205 -4.72 15.40 16.08
C SER A 205 -4.00 15.02 14.79
N LYS A 206 -3.03 14.12 14.89
CA LYS A 206 -2.40 13.51 13.72
C LYS A 206 -3.42 12.58 13.04
N CYS A 207 -4.29 13.13 12.23
CA CYS A 207 -5.11 12.34 11.34
C CYS A 207 -4.23 11.80 10.23
N SER A 208 -3.68 10.64 10.45
CA SER A 208 -3.10 9.87 9.35
C SER A 208 -4.23 9.31 8.50
N PRO A 209 -4.12 9.28 7.18
CA PRO A 209 -5.09 8.58 6.34
C PRO A 209 -5.18 7.07 6.67
N TYR A 210 -4.26 6.57 7.50
CA TYR A 210 -4.23 5.20 8.00
C TYR A 210 -4.84 5.03 9.39
N ASP A 211 -5.11 6.12 10.11
CA ASP A 211 -5.59 6.06 11.50
C ASP A 211 -7.11 5.97 11.61
N ASN A 212 -7.85 5.86 10.54
CA ASN A 212 -9.31 5.59 10.40
C ASN A 212 -10.26 6.24 11.44
N VAL A 213 -9.73 7.07 12.32
CA VAL A 213 -10.48 7.62 13.46
C VAL A 213 -11.47 8.69 13.01
N HIS A 214 -11.24 9.30 11.83
CA HIS A 214 -12.04 10.40 11.31
C HIS A 214 -12.48 10.18 9.85
N ALA A 215 -12.30 8.97 9.31
CA ALA A 215 -12.67 8.65 7.94
C ALA A 215 -13.92 7.76 7.92
N SER A 216 -14.95 8.19 7.21
CA SER A 216 -16.09 7.35 6.89
C SER A 216 -15.70 6.25 5.91
N SER A 217 -16.32 5.10 6.05
CA SER A 217 -16.14 3.97 5.11
C SER A 217 -17.07 4.10 3.89
N PHE A 218 -16.77 3.37 2.82
CA PHE A 218 -17.69 3.25 1.70
C PHE A 218 -19.07 2.72 2.12
N SER A 219 -19.13 1.82 3.11
CA SER A 219 -20.41 1.30 3.63
C SER A 219 -21.26 2.36 4.34
N GLU A 220 -20.64 3.36 4.95
CA GLU A 220 -21.36 4.49 5.52
C GLU A 220 -21.87 5.43 4.44
N ALA A 221 -21.05 5.73 3.44
CA ALA A 221 -21.49 6.51 2.29
C ALA A 221 -22.63 5.81 1.53
N GLU A 222 -22.57 4.49 1.37
CA GLU A 222 -23.61 3.67 0.78
C GLU A 222 -24.93 3.83 1.54
N ARG A 223 -24.89 3.79 2.88
CA ARG A 223 -26.12 3.85 3.72
C ARG A 223 -26.74 5.22 3.85
N ALA A 224 -25.92 6.26 3.95
CA ALA A 224 -26.37 7.53 4.50
C ALA A 224 -26.10 8.76 3.61
N SER A 225 -25.32 8.66 2.54
CA SER A 225 -25.00 9.84 1.73
C SER A 225 -26.01 10.04 0.61
N ASP A 226 -26.48 11.25 0.46
CA ASP A 226 -27.30 11.71 -0.67
C ASP A 226 -26.45 12.49 -1.70
N LEU A 227 -25.26 12.92 -1.31
CA LEU A 227 -24.28 13.57 -2.18
C LEU A 227 -22.90 13.02 -1.90
N VAL A 228 -22.22 12.57 -2.95
CA VAL A 228 -20.80 12.18 -2.90
C VAL A 228 -20.01 13.10 -3.81
N VAL A 229 -19.06 13.84 -3.25
CA VAL A 229 -18.17 14.73 -4.00
C VAL A 229 -16.75 14.20 -3.95
N MET A 230 -16.15 13.99 -5.10
CA MET A 230 -14.78 13.50 -5.23
C MET A 230 -13.89 14.58 -5.83
N PHE A 231 -12.87 15.00 -5.09
CA PHE A 231 -11.83 15.91 -5.58
C PHE A 231 -10.59 15.11 -5.99
N GLY A 232 -10.33 15.02 -7.30
CA GLY A 232 -9.18 14.31 -7.85
C GLY A 232 -9.11 12.83 -7.45
N ASN A 233 -10.22 12.23 -7.04
CA ASN A 233 -10.28 10.86 -6.55
C ASN A 233 -10.90 9.93 -7.59
N SER A 234 -10.26 8.79 -7.82
CA SER A 234 -10.77 7.75 -8.74
C SER A 234 -10.56 6.36 -8.14
N PRO A 235 -11.56 5.81 -7.42
CA PRO A 235 -11.49 4.44 -6.89
C PRO A 235 -11.23 3.37 -7.95
N ALA A 236 -11.63 3.59 -9.20
CA ALA A 236 -11.37 2.66 -10.31
C ALA A 236 -9.87 2.59 -10.68
N GLU A 237 -9.14 3.69 -10.52
CA GLU A 237 -7.72 3.80 -10.87
C GLU A 237 -6.82 3.59 -9.67
N THR A 238 -7.13 4.26 -8.55
CA THR A 238 -6.30 4.26 -7.34
C THR A 238 -6.92 3.39 -6.26
N ARG A 239 -6.43 2.17 -6.13
CA ARG A 239 -7.00 1.16 -5.23
C ARG A 239 -6.29 1.11 -3.87
N MET A 240 -5.85 2.24 -3.37
CA MET A 240 -5.11 2.29 -2.10
C MET A 240 -5.99 2.02 -0.87
N GLY A 241 -7.29 2.20 -0.98
CA GLY A 241 -8.24 1.93 0.10
C GLY A 241 -8.61 0.45 0.27
N GLY A 242 -7.99 -0.45 -0.52
CA GLY A 242 -8.26 -1.88 -0.48
C GLY A 242 -8.57 -2.49 -1.84
N ALA A 243 -8.56 -3.82 -1.90
CA ALA A 243 -8.78 -4.58 -3.13
C ALA A 243 -10.19 -4.42 -3.72
N ASN A 244 -11.16 -4.07 -2.88
CA ASN A 244 -12.56 -3.96 -3.26
C ASN A 244 -13.03 -2.54 -3.60
N ALA A 245 -12.17 -1.52 -3.55
CA ALA A 245 -12.56 -0.12 -3.70
C ALA A 245 -13.48 0.15 -4.92
N VAL A 246 -13.27 -0.55 -6.04
CA VAL A 246 -14.13 -0.41 -7.23
C VAL A 246 -15.52 -0.97 -7.01
N TRP A 247 -15.61 -2.13 -6.35
CA TRP A 247 -16.88 -2.79 -6.03
C TRP A 247 -17.65 -1.99 -4.98
N ASP A 248 -16.99 -1.58 -3.93
CA ASP A 248 -17.59 -0.80 -2.85
C ASP A 248 -18.10 0.54 -3.38
N PHE A 249 -17.34 1.21 -4.23
CA PHE A 249 -17.79 2.44 -4.87
C PHE A 249 -18.96 2.24 -5.84
N ALA A 250 -19.02 1.10 -6.54
CA ALA A 250 -20.18 0.78 -7.38
C ALA A 250 -21.46 0.65 -6.53
N LYS A 251 -21.37 0.03 -5.35
CA LYS A 251 -22.49 -0.05 -4.39
C LYS A 251 -22.90 1.31 -3.86
N VAL A 252 -21.93 2.14 -3.52
CA VAL A 252 -22.19 3.56 -3.12
C VAL A 252 -22.96 4.27 -4.23
N ARG A 253 -22.50 4.16 -5.48
CA ARG A 253 -23.18 4.80 -6.63
C ARG A 253 -24.62 4.32 -6.78
N GLU A 254 -24.81 3.00 -6.81
CA GLU A 254 -26.15 2.41 -6.94
C GLU A 254 -27.08 2.88 -5.84
N SER A 255 -26.63 2.87 -4.61
CA SER A 255 -27.42 3.26 -3.44
C SER A 255 -27.73 4.75 -3.42
N VAL A 256 -26.74 5.61 -3.63
CA VAL A 256 -26.90 7.08 -3.64
C VAL A 256 -27.84 7.51 -4.77
N THR A 257 -27.62 7.05 -6.00
CA THR A 257 -28.47 7.42 -7.13
C THR A 257 -29.86 6.80 -7.04
N GLY A 258 -29.98 5.60 -6.47
CA GLY A 258 -31.27 4.93 -6.21
C GLY A 258 -32.16 5.69 -5.22
N ARG A 259 -31.56 6.48 -4.32
CA ARG A 259 -32.28 7.40 -3.43
C ARG A 259 -32.55 8.79 -4.03
N GLY A 260 -32.14 9.02 -5.28
CA GLY A 260 -32.24 10.34 -5.94
C GLY A 260 -31.08 11.28 -5.61
N GLY A 261 -30.06 10.78 -4.92
CA GLY A 261 -28.83 11.51 -4.64
C GLY A 261 -27.92 11.65 -5.84
N LYS A 262 -26.77 12.32 -5.68
CA LYS A 262 -25.84 12.66 -6.75
C LYS A 262 -24.43 12.25 -6.42
N ILE A 263 -23.65 11.96 -7.47
CA ILE A 263 -22.21 11.81 -7.43
C ILE A 263 -21.60 12.87 -8.31
N VAL A 264 -20.68 13.66 -7.76
CA VAL A 264 -19.97 14.74 -8.43
C VAL A 264 -18.49 14.42 -8.42
N ASN A 265 -17.88 14.38 -9.60
CA ASN A 265 -16.46 14.13 -9.77
C ASN A 265 -15.78 15.41 -10.27
N ILE A 266 -14.97 16.00 -9.41
CA ILE A 266 -14.18 17.21 -9.68
C ILE A 266 -12.78 16.75 -10.05
N ASP A 267 -12.45 16.76 -11.33
CA ASP A 267 -11.15 16.30 -11.84
C ASP A 267 -10.81 17.05 -13.15
N TYR A 268 -9.52 17.21 -13.42
CA TYR A 268 -9.06 17.84 -14.66
C TYR A 268 -9.36 17.01 -15.90
N ARG A 269 -9.68 15.74 -15.73
CA ARG A 269 -10.09 14.79 -16.78
C ARG A 269 -11.28 13.97 -16.33
N MET A 270 -12.06 13.48 -17.29
CA MET A 270 -13.06 12.47 -17.02
C MET A 270 -12.34 11.14 -16.70
N ASN A 271 -12.18 10.84 -15.43
CA ASN A 271 -11.46 9.66 -14.97
C ASN A 271 -12.32 8.37 -15.09
N GLU A 272 -11.68 7.22 -14.88
CA GLU A 272 -12.34 5.91 -15.05
C GLU A 272 -13.50 5.66 -14.08
N SER A 273 -13.52 6.32 -12.93
CA SER A 273 -14.62 6.20 -11.99
C SER A 273 -15.88 6.95 -12.43
N CYS A 274 -15.74 8.00 -13.22
CA CYS A 274 -16.84 8.80 -13.74
C CYS A 274 -17.26 8.36 -15.14
N SER A 275 -16.30 7.93 -15.97
CA SER A 275 -16.55 7.59 -17.38
C SER A 275 -17.57 6.46 -17.55
N GLY A 276 -18.59 6.69 -18.38
CA GLY A 276 -19.65 5.73 -18.66
C GLY A 276 -20.72 5.61 -17.57
N HIS A 277 -20.71 6.52 -16.59
CA HIS A 277 -21.70 6.60 -15.51
C HIS A 277 -22.48 7.91 -15.56
N PRO A 278 -23.67 8.00 -14.93
CA PRO A 278 -24.48 9.23 -14.88
C PRO A 278 -23.96 10.25 -13.86
N ASP A 279 -22.72 10.12 -13.43
CA ASP A 279 -22.10 11.02 -12.47
C ASP A 279 -21.89 12.41 -13.11
N GLU A 280 -21.99 13.47 -12.33
CA GLU A 280 -21.67 14.81 -12.77
C GLU A 280 -20.16 15.01 -12.78
N TRP A 281 -19.59 15.39 -13.90
CA TRP A 281 -18.19 15.72 -14.01
C TRP A 281 -17.99 17.23 -14.14
N LEU A 282 -17.23 17.78 -13.18
CA LEU A 282 -16.81 19.19 -13.19
C LEU A 282 -15.32 19.27 -13.55
N PRO A 283 -14.99 19.70 -14.79
CA PRO A 283 -13.60 19.89 -15.19
C PRO A 283 -12.96 21.05 -14.46
N ILE A 284 -11.79 20.80 -13.87
CA ILE A 284 -11.03 21.80 -13.12
C ILE A 284 -9.60 21.92 -13.68
N ARG A 285 -9.00 23.09 -13.57
CA ARG A 285 -7.57 23.24 -13.88
C ARG A 285 -6.74 22.56 -12.79
N PRO A 286 -5.71 21.76 -13.13
CA PRO A 286 -4.83 21.15 -12.15
C PRO A 286 -4.28 22.16 -11.13
N GLY A 287 -4.34 21.83 -9.84
CA GLY A 287 -3.85 22.67 -8.77
C GLY A 287 -4.79 23.79 -8.31
N THR A 288 -6.05 23.79 -8.75
CA THR A 288 -7.06 24.79 -8.34
C THR A 288 -8.17 24.20 -7.45
N ASP A 289 -8.00 23.01 -6.93
CA ASP A 289 -8.99 22.34 -6.07
C ASP A 289 -9.30 23.16 -4.81
N ALA A 290 -8.27 23.68 -4.15
CA ALA A 290 -8.44 24.53 -2.97
C ALA A 290 -9.17 25.84 -3.28
N ALA A 291 -8.90 26.44 -4.44
CA ALA A 291 -9.59 27.64 -4.88
C ALA A 291 -11.10 27.39 -5.12
N LEU A 292 -11.45 26.25 -5.74
CA LEU A 292 -12.83 25.84 -5.91
C LEU A 292 -13.51 25.58 -4.58
N ALA A 293 -12.86 24.88 -3.66
CA ALA A 293 -13.40 24.62 -2.32
C ALA A 293 -13.65 25.93 -1.55
N SER A 294 -12.73 26.88 -1.63
CA SER A 294 -12.90 28.22 -1.04
C SER A 294 -14.03 29.02 -1.69
N ALA A 295 -14.21 28.91 -3.01
CA ALA A 295 -15.32 29.56 -3.71
C ALA A 295 -16.67 28.96 -3.30
N ILE A 296 -16.77 27.64 -3.10
CA ILE A 296 -17.98 26.98 -2.59
C ILE A 296 -18.30 27.48 -1.17
N ALA A 297 -17.30 27.55 -0.30
CA ALA A 297 -17.47 28.06 1.06
C ALA A 297 -17.92 29.52 1.04
N HIS A 298 -17.33 30.37 0.19
CA HIS A 298 -17.75 31.76 0.00
C HIS A 298 -19.24 31.86 -0.39
N GLU A 299 -19.69 31.07 -1.36
CA GLU A 299 -21.08 31.08 -1.82
C GLU A 299 -22.03 30.66 -0.71
N TRP A 300 -21.68 29.67 0.11
CA TRP A 300 -22.49 29.27 1.26
C TRP A 300 -22.61 30.36 2.30
N ILE A 301 -21.53 31.07 2.60
CA ILE A 301 -21.50 32.18 3.55
C ILE A 301 -22.33 33.38 3.01
N ALA A 302 -22.04 33.76 1.74
CA ALA A 302 -22.69 34.92 1.12
C ALA A 302 -24.20 34.76 0.95
N ASN A 303 -24.70 33.53 0.85
CA ASN A 303 -26.12 33.22 0.70
C ASN A 303 -26.78 32.70 1.99
N ASP A 304 -26.13 32.84 3.15
CA ASP A 304 -26.64 32.39 4.47
C ASP A 304 -27.06 30.91 4.47
N GLN A 305 -26.26 30.05 3.78
CA GLN A 305 -26.49 28.61 3.65
C GLN A 305 -25.64 27.79 4.62
N VAL A 306 -24.98 28.43 5.58
CA VAL A 306 -24.17 27.78 6.59
C VAL A 306 -25.00 27.40 7.81
N ASP A 307 -24.71 26.27 8.44
CA ASP A 307 -25.23 25.89 9.73
C ASP A 307 -24.43 26.61 10.84
N LYS A 308 -24.88 27.76 11.24
CA LYS A 308 -24.21 28.56 12.29
C LYS A 308 -24.10 27.81 13.60
N GLY A 309 -25.11 27.04 14.00
CA GLY A 309 -25.09 26.29 15.26
C GLY A 309 -23.94 25.24 15.24
N PHE A 310 -23.75 24.58 14.10
CA PHE A 310 -22.61 23.65 13.91
C PHE A 310 -21.27 24.39 13.93
N LEU A 311 -21.18 25.53 13.25
CA LEU A 311 -19.93 26.29 13.17
C LEU A 311 -19.53 26.83 14.55
N ASP A 312 -20.48 27.37 15.32
CA ASP A 312 -20.24 27.91 16.65
C ASP A 312 -19.82 26.83 17.66
N GLU A 313 -20.36 25.63 17.54
CA GLU A 313 -20.09 24.53 18.48
C GLU A 313 -18.83 23.73 18.12
N TYR A 314 -18.57 23.47 16.82
CA TYR A 314 -17.58 22.51 16.38
C TYR A 314 -16.43 23.11 15.58
N CYS A 315 -16.50 24.36 15.14
CA CYS A 315 -15.47 24.99 14.31
C CYS A 315 -14.76 26.11 15.06
N VAL A 316 -13.44 26.16 14.90
CA VAL A 316 -12.58 27.20 15.47
C VAL A 316 -12.09 28.11 14.33
N GLY A 317 -12.23 29.43 14.52
CA GLY A 317 -11.71 30.39 13.55
C GLY A 317 -12.60 30.62 12.33
N TYR A 318 -13.89 30.33 12.44
CA TYR A 318 -14.86 30.66 11.39
C TYR A 318 -15.14 32.18 11.34
N ASP A 319 -15.25 32.82 12.49
CA ASP A 319 -15.41 34.28 12.68
C ASP A 319 -14.61 34.74 13.89
N GLU A 320 -14.66 36.03 14.20
CA GLU A 320 -13.95 36.63 15.34
C GLU A 320 -14.39 36.04 16.70
N ASP A 321 -15.63 35.62 16.83
CA ASP A 321 -16.17 35.06 18.09
C ASP A 321 -15.65 33.66 18.36
N THR A 322 -15.40 32.87 17.29
CA THR A 322 -14.85 31.51 17.34
C THR A 322 -13.33 31.49 17.25
N MET A 323 -12.68 32.64 17.03
CA MET A 323 -11.23 32.76 16.97
C MET A 323 -10.57 32.54 18.34
N PRO A 324 -9.46 31.81 18.44
CA PRO A 324 -8.63 31.79 19.65
C PRO A 324 -8.17 33.20 20.01
N GLU A 325 -8.15 33.56 21.29
CA GLU A 325 -7.71 34.90 21.77
C GLU A 325 -6.34 35.31 21.21
N SER A 326 -5.41 34.34 21.03
CA SER A 326 -4.09 34.57 20.47
C SER A 326 -4.07 34.95 18.98
N ALA A 327 -5.18 34.77 18.27
CA ALA A 327 -5.31 35.01 16.82
C ALA A 327 -6.32 36.12 16.50
N LYS A 328 -7.08 36.64 17.46
CA LYS A 328 -8.03 37.71 17.23
C LYS A 328 -7.33 38.96 16.69
N GLY A 329 -7.95 39.58 15.69
CA GLY A 329 -7.44 40.78 15.03
C GLY A 329 -6.22 40.56 14.10
N GLN A 330 -5.95 39.32 13.74
CA GLN A 330 -4.86 38.98 12.77
C GLN A 330 -5.37 38.72 11.35
N ASN A 331 -6.61 38.99 11.04
CA ASN A 331 -7.24 38.82 9.74
C ASN A 331 -6.90 39.95 8.75
#